data_4da02bab1bf516d26fb3e610f326d580
#
_entry.id   4da02bab1bf516d26fb3e610f326d580
#
_cell.length_a   1.000
_cell.length_b   1.000
_cell.length_c   1.000
_cell.angle_alpha   90.00
_cell.angle_beta   90.00
_cell.angle_gamma   90.00
#
_symmetry.space_group_name_H-M   'P 1'
#
loop_
_entity.id
_entity.type
_entity.pdbx_description
1 polymer ?
#
loop_
_entity_poly.entity_id
_entity_poly.type
_entity_poly.pdbx_seq_one_letter_code
_entity_poly.pdbx_strand_id
1 'polypeptide(L)'
;MKNIKIKLFTLTLVSVFIGCNSDFGDMNVDPNNPSEALPDLLLSSALTSMSDVAGAVTGALYVQYFSETQYTEDSRYGTEQFSFDYWYSTPLNDCQAIIDSESATDNYKAAARITKAYFIHMMTDRWGMLPYSEALQGATNFQPAYDTQESIYKGLISDLTEAVTLFDANSSLNGDILFAGDQSRWVQFANTLRMVMALRLSGVDAVYAQSEYEKAVTAGVIDSDVMYAHLAEDANASPWYSRFITRTDYAISNTMDDMMTEKGDLRLLKFADPAPDAEAEGLSGLDLIQGMTYGISNDAAGAIQNSAVSFPGAAIRSQSSPLPIYTLAQVHLSHAEATLHG
;
A
#
# COMPACT_ATOMS: atom_id res chain seq x y z
N MET A 1 21.50 -61.08 -47.26
CA MET A 1 21.97 -59.66 -47.04
C MET A 1 20.85 -58.67 -46.91
N LYS A 2 19.71 -58.79 -47.56
CA LYS A 2 18.59 -57.84 -47.47
C LYS A 2 17.95 -57.82 -46.02
N ASN A 3 17.78 -58.98 -45.41
CA ASN A 3 17.20 -59.12 -44.07
C ASN A 3 18.09 -58.63 -42.92
N ILE A 4 19.42 -58.58 -43.11
CA ILE A 4 20.34 -58.06 -42.12
C ILE A 4 20.31 -56.52 -42.10
N LYS A 5 20.19 -55.88 -43.28
CA LYS A 5 20.06 -54.42 -43.36
C LYS A 5 18.78 -53.89 -42.74
N ILE A 6 17.66 -54.61 -42.93
CA ILE A 6 16.37 -54.24 -42.29
C ILE A 6 16.44 -54.40 -40.77
N LYS A 7 17.00 -55.50 -40.26
CA LYS A 7 17.19 -55.70 -38.83
C LYS A 7 18.12 -54.67 -38.18
N LEU A 8 19.17 -54.27 -38.91
CA LEU A 8 20.09 -53.23 -38.43
C LEU A 8 19.40 -51.85 -38.39
N PHE A 9 18.62 -51.50 -39.44
CA PHE A 9 17.87 -50.26 -39.51
C PHE A 9 16.77 -50.19 -38.43
N THR A 10 16.08 -51.29 -38.16
CA THR A 10 15.06 -51.35 -37.08
C THR A 10 15.72 -51.23 -35.71
N LEU A 11 16.89 -51.83 -35.49
CA LEU A 11 17.62 -51.74 -34.20
C LEU A 11 18.12 -50.30 -33.95
N THR A 12 18.60 -49.60 -35.04
CA THR A 12 19.05 -48.21 -34.92
C THR A 12 17.88 -47.26 -34.68
N LEU A 13 16.70 -47.53 -35.26
CA LEU A 13 15.49 -46.71 -35.05
C LEU A 13 14.94 -46.85 -33.63
N VAL A 14 14.99 -48.06 -33.07
CA VAL A 14 14.57 -48.31 -31.66
C VAL A 14 15.50 -47.64 -30.64
N SER A 15 16.82 -47.62 -30.92
CA SER A 15 17.79 -46.96 -30.03
C SER A 15 17.66 -45.41 -30.01
N VAL A 16 17.12 -44.80 -31.08
CA VAL A 16 16.86 -43.34 -31.10
C VAL A 16 15.67 -42.96 -30.19
N PHE A 17 14.71 -43.85 -30.01
CA PHE A 17 13.56 -43.58 -29.11
C PHE A 17 13.85 -43.84 -27.62
N ILE A 18 14.92 -44.55 -27.30
CA ILE A 18 15.29 -44.83 -25.89
C ILE A 18 16.13 -43.69 -25.29
N GLY A 19 16.73 -42.81 -26.13
CA GLY A 19 17.59 -41.72 -25.69
C GLY A 19 16.91 -40.48 -25.11
N CYS A 20 15.57 -40.37 -25.22
CA CYS A 20 14.85 -39.18 -24.78
C CYS A 20 14.06 -39.40 -23.47
N ASN A 21 14.25 -40.51 -22.76
CA ASN A 21 13.53 -40.82 -21.53
C ASN A 21 14.44 -40.87 -20.31
N SER A 22 15.64 -40.39 -20.41
CA SER A 22 16.48 -40.24 -19.24
C SER A 22 16.16 -38.91 -18.59
N ASP A 23 15.36 -38.99 -17.57
CA ASP A 23 15.44 -38.25 -16.34
C ASP A 23 16.17 -36.91 -16.49
N PHE A 24 15.44 -35.89 -16.93
CA PHE A 24 15.92 -34.53 -16.82
C PHE A 24 15.91 -34.10 -15.35
N GLY A 25 15.57 -35.01 -14.44
CA GLY A 25 15.68 -34.95 -13.00
C GLY A 25 15.46 -33.56 -12.46
N ASP A 26 16.37 -33.10 -11.68
CA ASP A 26 16.34 -31.81 -11.01
C ASP A 26 16.91 -30.65 -11.87
N MET A 27 17.13 -30.82 -13.19
CA MET A 27 17.72 -29.77 -14.03
C MET A 27 16.86 -28.48 -14.10
N ASN A 28 15.57 -28.58 -13.82
CA ASN A 28 14.65 -27.43 -13.76
C ASN A 28 14.38 -26.98 -12.31
N VAL A 29 14.99 -27.64 -11.33
CA VAL A 29 14.95 -27.22 -9.94
C VAL A 29 16.20 -26.41 -9.68
N ASP A 30 16.06 -25.11 -9.50
CA ASP A 30 17.17 -24.26 -9.11
C ASP A 30 17.52 -24.56 -7.64
N PRO A 31 18.71 -25.16 -7.35
CA PRO A 31 19.07 -25.49 -5.97
C PRO A 31 19.33 -24.26 -5.09
N ASN A 32 19.41 -23.06 -5.70
CA ASN A 32 19.63 -21.80 -4.99
C ASN A 32 18.33 -21.04 -4.74
N ASN A 33 17.23 -21.43 -5.37
CA ASN A 33 15.92 -20.86 -5.11
C ASN A 33 15.03 -21.90 -4.43
N PRO A 34 14.34 -21.54 -3.33
CA PRO A 34 13.39 -22.45 -2.70
C PRO A 34 12.27 -22.80 -3.70
N SER A 35 11.90 -24.08 -3.77
CA SER A 35 10.80 -24.58 -4.61
C SER A 35 9.43 -24.06 -4.15
N GLU A 36 9.35 -23.57 -2.93
CA GLU A 36 8.18 -22.92 -2.33
C GLU A 36 8.59 -21.57 -1.76
N ALA A 37 7.76 -20.58 -1.96
CA ALA A 37 7.96 -19.26 -1.39
C ALA A 37 7.75 -19.31 0.13
N LEU A 38 8.72 -18.80 0.90
CA LEU A 38 8.66 -18.80 2.36
C LEU A 38 7.66 -17.75 2.86
N PRO A 39 6.73 -18.10 3.77
CA PRO A 39 5.71 -17.18 4.26
C PRO A 39 6.26 -15.88 4.88
N ASP A 40 7.40 -15.93 5.55
CA ASP A 40 8.05 -14.77 6.15
C ASP A 40 8.60 -13.78 5.10
N LEU A 41 9.14 -14.28 4.00
CA LEU A 41 9.61 -13.44 2.89
C LEU A 41 8.44 -12.81 2.11
N LEU A 42 7.39 -13.58 1.85
CA LEU A 42 6.18 -13.08 1.20
C LEU A 42 5.49 -12.02 2.06
N LEU A 43 5.41 -12.23 3.39
CA LEU A 43 4.84 -11.25 4.30
C LEU A 43 5.67 -9.95 4.28
N SER A 44 6.99 -10.05 4.39
CA SER A 44 7.87 -8.87 4.31
C SER A 44 7.71 -8.12 2.98
N SER A 45 7.59 -8.84 1.86
CA SER A 45 7.36 -8.26 0.52
C SER A 45 6.03 -7.49 0.47
N ALA A 46 4.94 -8.13 0.91
CA ALA A 46 3.63 -7.49 0.94
C ALA A 46 3.63 -6.25 1.85
N LEU A 47 4.23 -6.33 3.04
CA LEU A 47 4.31 -5.20 3.97
C LEU A 47 5.17 -4.05 3.43
N THR A 48 6.23 -4.34 2.67
CA THR A 48 7.04 -3.31 2.00
C THR A 48 6.19 -2.49 1.03
N SER A 49 5.27 -3.13 0.31
CA SER A 49 4.34 -2.44 -0.60
C SER A 49 3.39 -1.46 0.10
N MET A 50 3.16 -1.58 1.43
CA MET A 50 2.39 -0.59 2.19
C MET A 50 3.07 0.78 2.19
N SER A 51 4.41 0.82 2.17
CA SER A 51 5.18 2.07 2.05
C SER A 51 4.89 2.79 0.73
N ASP A 52 4.78 2.06 -0.38
CA ASP A 52 4.49 2.65 -1.69
C ASP A 52 3.10 3.31 -1.71
N VAL A 53 2.13 2.67 -1.07
CA VAL A 53 0.76 3.20 -0.93
C VAL A 53 0.73 4.44 -0.06
N ALA A 54 1.28 4.35 1.16
CA ALA A 54 1.29 5.45 2.11
C ALA A 54 2.15 6.63 1.64
N GLY A 55 3.20 6.34 0.88
CA GLY A 55 4.08 7.34 0.29
C GLY A 55 3.64 7.86 -1.07
N ALA A 56 2.50 7.42 -1.62
CA ALA A 56 2.03 7.89 -2.93
C ALA A 56 1.66 9.38 -2.90
N VAL A 57 2.17 10.13 -3.89
CA VAL A 57 1.96 11.58 -3.95
C VAL A 57 0.65 11.98 -4.62
N THR A 58 0.12 11.15 -5.51
CA THR A 58 -1.05 11.48 -6.35
C THR A 58 -2.28 11.88 -5.53
N GLY A 59 -2.57 11.16 -4.43
CA GLY A 59 -3.69 11.53 -3.55
C GLY A 59 -3.50 12.91 -2.93
N ALA A 60 -2.28 13.24 -2.50
CA ALA A 60 -1.95 14.54 -1.91
C ALA A 60 -2.00 15.69 -2.95
N LEU A 61 -1.68 15.40 -4.22
CA LEU A 61 -1.89 16.34 -5.32
C LEU A 61 -3.39 16.57 -5.57
N TYR A 62 -4.18 15.51 -5.61
CA TYR A 62 -5.63 15.63 -5.91
C TYR A 62 -6.42 16.34 -4.81
N VAL A 63 -6.01 16.24 -3.55
CA VAL A 63 -6.59 17.02 -2.45
C VAL A 63 -5.90 18.37 -2.26
N GLN A 64 -5.00 18.76 -3.16
CA GLN A 64 -4.33 20.05 -3.21
C GLN A 64 -3.44 20.34 -1.98
N TYR A 65 -2.84 19.30 -1.37
CA TYR A 65 -1.83 19.51 -0.33
C TYR A 65 -0.48 19.87 -0.93
N PHE A 66 -0.17 19.31 -2.09
CA PHE A 66 1.02 19.63 -2.88
C PHE A 66 0.65 20.21 -4.22
N SER A 67 1.57 20.95 -4.82
CA SER A 67 1.54 21.41 -6.21
C SER A 67 2.85 21.00 -6.89
N GLU A 68 2.75 20.66 -8.17
CA GLU A 68 3.93 20.33 -8.95
C GLU A 68 4.64 21.58 -9.42
N THR A 69 5.97 21.60 -9.31
CA THR A 69 6.85 22.67 -9.80
C THR A 69 7.21 22.48 -11.27
N GLN A 70 7.01 21.27 -11.79
CA GLN A 70 7.19 20.87 -13.20
C GLN A 70 6.36 19.61 -13.47
N TYR A 71 6.07 19.31 -14.73
CA TYR A 71 5.22 18.17 -15.14
C TYR A 71 3.84 18.19 -14.46
N THR A 72 3.17 19.34 -14.56
CA THR A 72 1.99 19.73 -13.77
C THR A 72 0.69 19.01 -14.14
N GLU A 73 0.76 17.87 -14.81
CA GLU A 73 -0.41 17.13 -15.28
C GLU A 73 -1.29 16.63 -14.13
N ASP A 74 -0.69 16.10 -13.06
CA ASP A 74 -1.46 15.57 -11.92
C ASP A 74 -2.13 16.69 -11.11
N SER A 75 -1.44 17.82 -10.89
CA SER A 75 -2.03 19.03 -10.26
C SER A 75 -3.15 19.67 -11.08
N ARG A 76 -3.28 19.29 -12.35
CA ARG A 76 -4.32 19.78 -13.27
C ARG A 76 -5.38 18.74 -13.57
N TYR A 77 -5.35 17.61 -12.88
CA TYR A 77 -6.23 16.46 -13.12
C TYR A 77 -6.16 15.94 -14.56
N GLY A 78 -4.98 16.07 -15.19
CA GLY A 78 -4.77 15.68 -16.59
C GLY A 78 -4.54 14.18 -16.79
N THR A 79 -4.16 13.46 -15.74
CA THR A 79 -3.92 12.03 -15.76
C THR A 79 -5.12 11.31 -15.16
N GLU A 80 -5.85 10.54 -15.97
CA GLU A 80 -7.04 9.81 -15.53
C GLU A 80 -6.82 8.31 -15.39
N GLN A 81 -5.70 7.79 -15.91
CA GLN A 81 -5.47 6.36 -16.02
C GLN A 81 -4.46 5.89 -14.99
N PHE A 82 -4.97 5.26 -13.96
CA PHE A 82 -4.16 4.56 -12.97
C PHE A 82 -4.46 3.07 -13.04
N SER A 83 -3.48 2.25 -13.44
CA SER A 83 -3.61 0.81 -13.38
C SER A 83 -3.55 0.32 -11.93
N PHE A 84 -4.31 -0.75 -11.66
CA PHE A 84 -4.24 -1.50 -10.40
C PHE A 84 -3.52 -2.86 -10.57
N ASP A 85 -2.94 -3.14 -11.72
CA ASP A 85 -2.32 -4.44 -12.05
C ASP A 85 -1.20 -4.81 -11.08
N TYR A 86 -0.37 -3.83 -10.71
CA TYR A 86 0.70 -4.01 -9.74
C TYR A 86 0.18 -4.54 -8.39
N TRP A 87 -0.98 -4.06 -7.93
CA TRP A 87 -1.53 -4.46 -6.64
C TRP A 87 -1.92 -5.93 -6.62
N TYR A 88 -2.49 -6.44 -7.73
CA TYR A 88 -2.82 -7.85 -7.86
C TYR A 88 -1.59 -8.72 -8.08
N SER A 89 -0.63 -8.27 -8.89
CA SER A 89 0.54 -9.05 -9.27
C SER A 89 1.59 -9.16 -8.17
N THR A 90 1.59 -8.26 -7.19
CA THR A 90 2.61 -8.23 -6.13
C THR A 90 1.98 -8.36 -4.74
N PRO A 91 1.51 -7.30 -4.06
CA PRO A 91 1.13 -7.45 -2.65
C PRO A 91 -0.05 -8.38 -2.41
N LEU A 92 -1.06 -8.37 -3.29
CA LEU A 92 -2.22 -9.24 -3.13
C LEU A 92 -1.90 -10.70 -3.46
N ASN A 93 -1.04 -10.94 -4.47
CA ASN A 93 -0.59 -12.28 -4.80
C ASN A 93 0.29 -12.87 -3.70
N ASP A 94 1.19 -12.09 -3.10
CA ASP A 94 2.01 -12.51 -1.98
C ASP A 94 1.13 -12.90 -0.77
N CYS A 95 0.15 -12.06 -0.44
CA CYS A 95 -0.81 -12.37 0.63
C CYS A 95 -1.61 -13.65 0.32
N GLN A 96 -2.09 -13.82 -0.92
CA GLN A 96 -2.85 -14.99 -1.31
C GLN A 96 -1.99 -16.26 -1.24
N ALA A 97 -0.74 -16.19 -1.70
CA ALA A 97 0.19 -17.33 -1.62
C ALA A 97 0.43 -17.78 -0.16
N ILE A 98 0.50 -16.84 0.80
CA ILE A 98 0.57 -17.18 2.22
C ILE A 98 -0.72 -17.86 2.69
N ILE A 99 -1.89 -17.32 2.32
CA ILE A 99 -3.21 -17.83 2.74
C ILE A 99 -3.40 -19.27 2.25
N ASP A 100 -2.98 -19.56 1.01
CA ASP A 100 -3.13 -20.87 0.37
C ASP A 100 -2.02 -21.86 0.76
N SER A 101 -0.92 -21.40 1.37
CA SER A 101 0.21 -22.24 1.75
C SER A 101 -0.16 -23.24 2.86
N GLU A 102 0.18 -24.51 2.65
CA GLU A 102 0.06 -25.55 3.68
C GLU A 102 1.14 -25.43 4.77
N SER A 103 2.27 -24.81 4.43
CA SER A 103 3.39 -24.60 5.37
C SER A 103 3.25 -23.33 6.22
N ALA A 104 2.36 -22.40 5.86
CA ALA A 104 2.11 -21.18 6.63
C ALA A 104 1.29 -21.48 7.90
N THR A 105 1.80 -20.99 9.04
CA THR A 105 1.04 -21.04 10.30
C THR A 105 -0.17 -20.11 10.26
N ASP A 106 -1.10 -20.31 11.19
CA ASP A 106 -2.29 -19.47 11.29
C ASP A 106 -1.95 -17.98 11.52
N ASN A 107 -0.83 -17.68 12.21
CA ASN A 107 -0.36 -16.30 12.40
C ASN A 107 0.02 -15.63 11.07
N TYR A 108 0.71 -16.34 10.18
CA TYR A 108 1.01 -15.82 8.84
C TYR A 108 -0.25 -15.61 8.02
N LYS A 109 -1.20 -16.54 8.09
CA LYS A 109 -2.48 -16.43 7.39
C LYS A 109 -3.32 -15.26 7.91
N ALA A 110 -3.30 -15.04 9.24
CA ALA A 110 -3.96 -13.89 9.85
C ALA A 110 -3.36 -12.56 9.36
N ALA A 111 -2.04 -12.40 9.47
CA ALA A 111 -1.34 -11.19 9.03
C ALA A 111 -1.53 -10.95 7.51
N ALA A 112 -1.46 -12.00 6.69
CA ALA A 112 -1.69 -11.91 5.25
C ALA A 112 -3.13 -11.49 4.90
N ARG A 113 -4.16 -12.01 5.59
CA ARG A 113 -5.56 -11.60 5.41
C ARG A 113 -5.75 -10.13 5.78
N ILE A 114 -5.17 -9.67 6.89
CA ILE A 114 -5.26 -8.27 7.33
C ILE A 114 -4.56 -7.34 6.33
N THR A 115 -3.36 -7.71 5.88
CA THR A 115 -2.61 -6.96 4.88
C THR A 115 -3.35 -6.90 3.53
N LYS A 116 -3.90 -8.04 3.08
CA LYS A 116 -4.75 -8.12 1.88
C LYS A 116 -5.96 -7.20 1.99
N ALA A 117 -6.63 -7.21 3.15
CA ALA A 117 -7.80 -6.37 3.40
C ALA A 117 -7.43 -4.87 3.36
N TYR A 118 -6.28 -4.48 3.91
CA TYR A 118 -5.78 -3.10 3.79
C TYR A 118 -5.64 -2.68 2.33
N PHE A 119 -4.98 -3.48 1.48
CA PHE A 119 -4.79 -3.14 0.07
C PHE A 119 -6.11 -3.06 -0.69
N ILE A 120 -6.99 -4.05 -0.55
CA ILE A 120 -8.28 -4.07 -1.26
C ILE A 120 -9.17 -2.90 -0.80
N HIS A 121 -9.13 -2.53 0.50
CA HIS A 121 -9.82 -1.35 1.00
C HIS A 121 -9.32 -0.08 0.30
N MET A 122 -8.00 0.14 0.25
CA MET A 122 -7.43 1.30 -0.44
C MET A 122 -7.74 1.30 -1.95
N MET A 123 -7.79 0.13 -2.57
CA MET A 123 -8.12 -0.02 -3.98
C MET A 123 -9.60 0.29 -4.26
N THR A 124 -10.52 -0.27 -3.49
CA THR A 124 -11.96 -0.02 -3.70
C THR A 124 -12.34 1.42 -3.41
N ASP A 125 -11.65 2.09 -2.47
CA ASP A 125 -11.79 3.53 -2.24
C ASP A 125 -11.39 4.36 -3.46
N ARG A 126 -10.40 3.91 -4.22
CA ARG A 126 -9.86 4.62 -5.37
C ARG A 126 -10.59 4.30 -6.68
N TRP A 127 -10.94 3.03 -6.91
CA TRP A 127 -11.48 2.56 -8.19
C TRP A 127 -12.94 2.09 -8.13
N GLY A 128 -13.51 1.98 -6.94
CA GLY A 128 -14.88 1.49 -6.75
C GLY A 128 -14.97 -0.03 -6.90
N MET A 129 -15.67 -0.51 -7.94
CA MET A 129 -15.79 -1.94 -8.22
C MET A 129 -14.46 -2.56 -8.63
N LEU A 130 -14.16 -3.73 -8.08
CA LEU A 130 -12.92 -4.49 -8.32
C LEU A 130 -13.20 -5.99 -8.41
N PRO A 131 -12.34 -6.76 -9.08
CA PRO A 131 -12.31 -8.21 -8.89
C PRO A 131 -11.91 -8.53 -7.44
N TYR A 132 -12.79 -9.15 -6.67
CA TYR A 132 -12.55 -9.49 -5.27
C TYR A 132 -12.84 -10.96 -4.96
N SER A 133 -14.10 -11.39 -5.07
CA SER A 133 -14.52 -12.73 -4.69
C SER A 133 -13.94 -13.83 -5.59
N GLU A 134 -13.72 -13.53 -6.85
CA GLU A 134 -13.17 -14.46 -7.85
C GLU A 134 -11.71 -14.15 -8.21
N ALA A 135 -11.10 -13.17 -7.56
CA ALA A 135 -9.71 -12.78 -7.85
C ALA A 135 -8.69 -13.77 -7.26
N LEU A 136 -7.45 -13.72 -7.80
CA LEU A 136 -6.28 -14.45 -7.29
C LEU A 136 -6.41 -15.98 -7.31
N GLN A 137 -7.22 -16.52 -8.21
CA GLN A 137 -7.43 -17.95 -8.39
C GLN A 137 -6.45 -18.60 -9.40
N GLY A 138 -5.43 -17.84 -9.83
CA GLY A 138 -4.42 -18.32 -10.77
C GLY A 138 -5.03 -18.82 -12.08
N ALA A 139 -4.58 -20.00 -12.55
CA ALA A 139 -5.00 -20.57 -13.82
C ALA A 139 -6.46 -21.06 -13.84
N THR A 140 -7.15 -21.09 -12.72
CA THR A 140 -8.55 -21.56 -12.65
C THR A 140 -9.56 -20.49 -13.05
N ASN A 141 -9.19 -19.19 -12.93
CA ASN A 141 -10.04 -18.09 -13.36
C ASN A 141 -9.20 -16.90 -13.86
N PHE A 142 -9.10 -16.74 -15.17
CA PHE A 142 -8.40 -15.61 -15.82
C PHE A 142 -9.29 -14.38 -16.08
N GLN A 143 -10.59 -14.49 -15.83
CA GLN A 143 -11.56 -13.42 -16.08
C GLN A 143 -12.49 -13.26 -14.87
N PRO A 144 -11.96 -12.86 -13.70
CA PRO A 144 -12.77 -12.69 -12.51
C PRO A 144 -13.81 -11.59 -12.70
N ALA A 145 -15.00 -11.81 -12.15
CA ALA A 145 -16.04 -10.80 -12.13
C ALA A 145 -15.66 -9.63 -11.21
N TYR A 146 -16.22 -8.45 -11.52
CA TYR A 146 -16.12 -7.27 -10.67
C TYR A 146 -17.20 -7.29 -9.60
N ASP A 147 -16.80 -7.22 -8.35
CA ASP A 147 -17.69 -7.08 -7.20
C ASP A 147 -18.07 -5.62 -6.97
N THR A 148 -19.25 -5.39 -6.42
CA THR A 148 -19.66 -4.05 -6.02
C THR A 148 -18.87 -3.58 -4.80
N GLN A 149 -18.65 -2.28 -4.66
CA GLN A 149 -17.96 -1.72 -3.51
C GLN A 149 -18.61 -2.12 -2.18
N GLU A 150 -19.95 -2.16 -2.11
CA GLU A 150 -20.67 -2.62 -0.93
C GLU A 150 -20.33 -4.08 -0.59
N SER A 151 -20.33 -4.99 -1.57
CA SER A 151 -20.00 -6.40 -1.33
C SER A 151 -18.54 -6.57 -0.90
N ILE A 152 -17.62 -5.78 -1.47
CA ILE A 152 -16.21 -5.76 -1.08
C ILE A 152 -16.07 -5.33 0.38
N TYR A 153 -16.67 -4.22 0.80
CA TYR A 153 -16.60 -3.75 2.19
C TYR A 153 -17.13 -4.79 3.18
N LYS A 154 -18.30 -5.36 2.90
CA LYS A 154 -18.92 -6.39 3.77
C LYS A 154 -18.07 -7.65 3.82
N GLY A 155 -17.47 -8.06 2.70
CA GLY A 155 -16.55 -9.19 2.62
C GLY A 155 -15.27 -8.94 3.45
N LEU A 156 -14.64 -7.78 3.29
CA LEU A 156 -13.43 -7.42 4.05
C LEU A 156 -13.68 -7.34 5.56
N ILE A 157 -14.83 -6.81 5.99
CA ILE A 157 -15.22 -6.79 7.42
C ILE A 157 -15.34 -8.21 7.95
N SER A 158 -15.95 -9.14 7.19
CA SER A 158 -16.02 -10.55 7.55
C SER A 158 -14.64 -11.20 7.61
N ASP A 159 -13.82 -11.02 6.57
CA ASP A 159 -12.45 -11.57 6.50
C ASP A 159 -11.60 -11.12 7.67
N LEU A 160 -11.65 -9.84 8.04
CA LEU A 160 -10.93 -9.30 9.19
C LEU A 160 -11.45 -9.85 10.52
N THR A 161 -12.77 -10.09 10.63
CA THR A 161 -13.38 -10.68 11.83
C THR A 161 -12.89 -12.12 12.03
N GLU A 162 -12.73 -12.87 10.96
CA GLU A 162 -12.16 -14.22 11.00
C GLU A 162 -10.65 -14.20 11.24
N ALA A 163 -9.92 -13.34 10.55
CA ALA A 163 -8.46 -13.27 10.62
C ALA A 163 -7.95 -13.08 12.06
N VAL A 164 -8.58 -12.23 12.85
CA VAL A 164 -8.16 -11.98 14.23
C VAL A 164 -8.30 -13.20 15.14
N THR A 165 -9.14 -14.18 14.77
CA THR A 165 -9.33 -15.42 15.54
C THR A 165 -8.23 -16.46 15.29
N LEU A 166 -7.42 -16.28 14.27
CA LEU A 166 -6.36 -17.22 13.88
C LEU A 166 -5.06 -17.03 14.69
N PHE A 167 -4.89 -15.90 15.37
CA PHE A 167 -3.66 -15.65 16.10
C PHE A 167 -3.47 -16.60 17.28
N ASP A 168 -2.30 -17.25 17.31
CA ASP A 168 -1.85 -18.12 18.40
C ASP A 168 -0.58 -17.53 19.04
N ALA A 169 -0.67 -17.20 20.33
CA ALA A 169 0.43 -16.64 21.10
C ALA A 169 1.67 -17.54 21.20
N ASN A 170 1.53 -18.83 20.91
CA ASN A 170 2.64 -19.80 20.93
C ASN A 170 3.37 -19.91 19.59
N SER A 171 2.88 -19.24 18.54
CA SER A 171 3.48 -19.28 17.21
C SER A 171 4.16 -17.95 16.89
N SER A 172 5.35 -18.01 16.29
CA SER A 172 6.09 -16.80 15.85
C SER A 172 5.51 -16.23 14.55
N LEU A 173 5.80 -14.95 14.33
CA LEU A 173 5.50 -14.25 13.08
C LEU A 173 6.77 -13.51 12.62
N ASN A 174 7.71 -14.27 12.04
CA ASN A 174 8.94 -13.71 11.50
C ASN A 174 8.65 -12.93 10.21
N GLY A 175 9.54 -12.01 9.83
CA GLY A 175 9.33 -11.18 8.63
C GLY A 175 8.26 -10.08 8.80
N ASP A 176 7.65 -9.96 9.98
CA ASP A 176 6.74 -8.87 10.31
C ASP A 176 7.53 -7.58 10.59
N ILE A 177 7.70 -6.78 9.54
CA ILE A 177 8.40 -5.49 9.59
C ILE A 177 7.51 -4.34 10.08
N LEU A 178 6.20 -4.58 10.29
CA LEU A 178 5.25 -3.57 10.72
C LEU A 178 5.09 -3.53 12.24
N PHE A 179 4.91 -4.68 12.88
CA PHE A 179 4.66 -4.81 14.31
C PHE A 179 5.65 -5.70 15.03
N ALA A 180 6.70 -6.19 14.36
CA ALA A 180 7.75 -7.04 14.94
C ALA A 180 7.20 -8.31 15.62
N GLY A 181 6.12 -8.88 15.09
CA GLY A 181 5.47 -10.08 15.60
C GLY A 181 4.46 -9.84 16.71
N ASP A 182 4.17 -8.58 17.06
CA ASP A 182 3.14 -8.26 18.08
C ASP A 182 1.73 -8.49 17.54
N GLN A 183 1.17 -9.64 17.89
CA GLN A 183 -0.17 -10.07 17.46
C GLN A 183 -1.26 -9.15 18.00
N SER A 184 -1.08 -8.55 19.16
CA SER A 184 -2.08 -7.64 19.74
C SER A 184 -2.24 -6.38 18.88
N ARG A 185 -1.15 -5.87 18.32
CA ARG A 185 -1.16 -4.75 17.39
C ARG A 185 -1.80 -5.11 16.05
N TRP A 186 -1.61 -6.33 15.57
CA TRP A 186 -2.33 -6.83 14.39
C TRP A 186 -3.84 -6.87 14.61
N VAL A 187 -4.29 -7.36 15.77
CA VAL A 187 -5.72 -7.39 16.14
C VAL A 187 -6.29 -5.99 16.21
N GLN A 188 -5.60 -5.06 16.87
CA GLN A 188 -6.02 -3.65 16.93
C GLN A 188 -6.10 -3.01 15.54
N PHE A 189 -5.11 -3.27 14.68
CA PHE A 189 -5.10 -2.75 13.31
C PHE A 189 -6.25 -3.30 12.48
N ALA A 190 -6.53 -4.60 12.54
CA ALA A 190 -7.66 -5.23 11.87
C ALA A 190 -9.00 -4.61 12.31
N ASN A 191 -9.19 -4.43 13.62
CA ASN A 191 -10.40 -3.79 14.15
C ASN A 191 -10.50 -2.32 13.74
N THR A 192 -9.38 -1.60 13.60
CA THR A 192 -9.37 -0.23 13.10
C THR A 192 -9.84 -0.17 11.65
N LEU A 193 -9.35 -1.07 10.79
CA LEU A 193 -9.83 -1.19 9.41
C LEU A 193 -11.32 -1.50 9.35
N ARG A 194 -11.81 -2.43 10.20
CA ARG A 194 -13.25 -2.75 10.32
C ARG A 194 -14.06 -1.53 10.71
N MET A 195 -13.63 -0.80 11.74
CA MET A 195 -14.27 0.41 12.23
C MET A 195 -14.44 1.44 11.11
N VAL A 196 -13.37 1.71 10.36
CA VAL A 196 -13.39 2.71 9.26
C VAL A 196 -14.30 2.27 8.12
N MET A 197 -14.18 1.01 7.70
CA MET A 197 -15.05 0.48 6.64
C MET A 197 -16.53 0.49 7.04
N ALA A 198 -16.84 0.16 8.30
CA ALA A 198 -18.18 0.25 8.82
C ALA A 198 -18.71 1.70 8.78
N LEU A 199 -17.91 2.67 9.24
CA LEU A 199 -18.29 4.07 9.23
C LEU A 199 -18.59 4.57 7.80
N ARG A 200 -17.81 4.16 6.80
CA ARG A 200 -18.05 4.52 5.39
C ARG A 200 -19.35 3.97 4.81
N LEU A 201 -19.86 2.90 5.37
CA LEU A 201 -21.17 2.33 5.00
C LEU A 201 -22.35 3.08 5.65
N SER A 202 -22.13 4.03 6.56
CA SER A 202 -23.18 4.71 7.31
C SER A 202 -24.25 5.39 6.43
N GLY A 203 -23.84 5.93 5.29
CA GLY A 203 -24.75 6.56 4.32
C GLY A 203 -25.52 5.58 3.42
N VAL A 204 -25.13 4.30 3.40
CA VAL A 204 -25.71 3.28 2.51
C VAL A 204 -26.51 2.24 3.29
N ASP A 205 -25.96 1.76 4.42
CA ASP A 205 -26.57 0.76 5.28
C ASP A 205 -26.26 1.11 6.75
N ALA A 206 -26.97 2.09 7.28
CA ALA A 206 -26.71 2.66 8.61
C ALA A 206 -26.80 1.62 9.73
N VAL A 207 -27.74 0.67 9.64
CA VAL A 207 -27.93 -0.36 10.69
C VAL A 207 -26.76 -1.33 10.74
N TYR A 208 -26.31 -1.80 9.57
CA TYR A 208 -25.12 -2.65 9.47
C TYR A 208 -23.87 -1.88 9.89
N ALA A 209 -23.70 -0.65 9.41
CA ALA A 209 -22.58 0.22 9.73
C ALA A 209 -22.43 0.44 11.23
N GLN A 210 -23.50 0.85 11.92
CA GLN A 210 -23.47 1.05 13.36
C GLN A 210 -23.09 -0.24 14.10
N SER A 211 -23.75 -1.36 13.76
CA SER A 211 -23.48 -2.65 14.40
C SER A 211 -22.03 -3.10 14.27
N GLU A 212 -21.45 -3.01 13.07
CA GLU A 212 -20.05 -3.41 12.85
C GLU A 212 -19.04 -2.42 13.43
N TYR A 213 -19.35 -1.13 13.41
CA TYR A 213 -18.56 -0.10 14.07
C TYR A 213 -18.44 -0.36 15.58
N GLU A 214 -19.56 -0.54 16.26
CA GLU A 214 -19.60 -0.80 17.71
C GLU A 214 -18.85 -2.10 18.08
N LYS A 215 -19.00 -3.15 17.29
CA LYS A 215 -18.24 -4.41 17.47
C LYS A 215 -16.73 -4.20 17.34
N ALA A 216 -16.30 -3.46 16.31
CA ALA A 216 -14.89 -3.21 16.05
C ALA A 216 -14.26 -2.38 17.18
N VAL A 217 -14.94 -1.31 17.63
CA VAL A 217 -14.49 -0.46 18.74
C VAL A 217 -14.42 -1.25 20.05
N THR A 218 -15.45 -2.06 20.34
CA THR A 218 -15.49 -2.91 21.54
C THR A 218 -14.37 -3.94 21.56
N ALA A 219 -14.00 -4.47 20.38
CA ALA A 219 -12.91 -5.44 20.26
C ALA A 219 -11.51 -4.80 20.40
N GLY A 220 -11.41 -3.48 20.38
CA GLY A 220 -10.18 -2.70 20.55
C GLY A 220 -9.54 -2.28 19.23
N VAL A 221 -9.46 -0.98 19.01
CA VAL A 221 -8.79 -0.34 17.89
C VAL A 221 -7.37 0.09 18.30
N ILE A 222 -6.56 0.60 17.37
CA ILE A 222 -5.20 1.08 17.66
C ILE A 222 -5.25 2.18 18.74
N ASP A 223 -4.27 2.15 19.63
CA ASP A 223 -4.03 3.13 20.69
C ASP A 223 -2.79 4.00 20.46
N SER A 224 -2.09 3.75 19.36
CA SER A 224 -0.92 4.47 18.90
C SER A 224 -0.82 4.37 17.38
N ASP A 225 -0.09 5.30 16.76
CA ASP A 225 0.07 5.34 15.31
C ASP A 225 0.67 4.03 14.78
N VAL A 226 0.17 3.57 13.63
CA VAL A 226 0.77 2.51 12.83
C VAL A 226 1.69 3.17 11.81
N MET A 227 2.99 3.02 12.03
CA MET A 227 4.02 3.64 11.22
C MET A 227 4.84 2.58 10.50
N TYR A 228 5.08 2.79 9.20
CA TYR A 228 6.09 2.03 8.47
C TYR A 228 7.45 2.70 8.69
N ALA A 229 8.39 1.96 9.26
CA ALA A 229 9.74 2.44 9.55
C ALA A 229 10.68 2.21 8.35
N HIS A 230 11.32 3.28 7.87
CA HIS A 230 12.37 3.19 6.87
C HIS A 230 13.75 3.16 7.52
N LEU A 231 14.71 2.57 6.83
CA LEU A 231 16.11 2.55 7.24
C LEU A 231 16.89 3.64 6.49
N ALA A 232 17.97 4.12 7.10
CA ALA A 232 18.86 5.09 6.47
C ALA A 232 19.82 4.40 5.48
N GLU A 233 19.28 3.65 4.54
CA GLU A 233 19.99 2.94 3.47
C GLU A 233 19.14 2.94 2.20
N ASP A 234 19.78 2.94 1.03
CA ASP A 234 19.11 3.21 -0.25
C ASP A 234 18.02 2.20 -0.60
N ALA A 235 18.19 0.94 -0.21
CA ALA A 235 17.22 -0.12 -0.50
C ALA A 235 15.91 0.02 0.30
N ASN A 236 15.95 0.72 1.45
CA ASN A 236 14.83 0.89 2.38
C ASN A 236 14.53 2.35 2.68
N ALA A 237 14.97 3.26 1.81
CA ALA A 237 14.79 4.69 1.99
C ALA A 237 13.31 5.10 1.83
N SER A 238 12.92 6.12 2.59
CA SER A 238 11.59 6.72 2.44
C SER A 238 11.33 7.15 0.99
N PRO A 239 10.15 6.89 0.42
CA PRO A 239 9.75 7.38 -0.90
C PRO A 239 9.85 8.92 -1.01
N TRP A 240 9.60 9.64 0.08
CA TRP A 240 9.75 11.09 0.11
C TRP A 240 11.22 11.54 -0.02
N TYR A 241 12.16 10.84 0.63
CA TYR A 241 13.58 11.07 0.42
C TYR A 241 13.98 10.79 -1.03
N SER A 242 13.59 9.62 -1.57
CA SER A 242 13.97 9.20 -2.92
C SER A 242 13.52 10.21 -4.00
N ARG A 243 12.33 10.82 -3.83
CA ARG A 243 11.81 11.85 -4.75
C ARG A 243 12.63 13.14 -4.75
N PHE A 244 13.35 13.43 -3.67
CA PHE A 244 14.07 14.68 -3.50
C PHE A 244 15.61 14.56 -3.64
N ILE A 245 16.14 13.36 -3.97
CA ILE A 245 17.59 13.16 -4.18
C ILE A 245 18.13 14.04 -5.32
N THR A 246 17.41 14.08 -6.44
CA THR A 246 17.87 14.75 -7.67
C THR A 246 16.91 15.80 -8.20
N ARG A 247 15.70 15.89 -7.64
CA ARG A 247 14.62 16.72 -8.17
C ARG A 247 13.81 17.34 -7.03
N THR A 248 13.08 18.40 -7.35
CA THR A 248 12.21 19.15 -6.42
C THR A 248 10.85 19.37 -7.04
N ASP A 249 10.20 18.28 -7.47
CA ASP A 249 8.99 18.34 -8.29
C ASP A 249 7.73 18.71 -7.50
N TYR A 250 7.74 18.57 -6.16
CA TYR A 250 6.55 18.72 -5.31
C TYR A 250 6.78 19.76 -4.23
N ALA A 251 6.10 20.88 -4.30
CA ALA A 251 6.08 21.92 -3.28
C ALA A 251 4.74 21.89 -2.50
N ILE A 252 4.70 22.52 -1.34
CA ILE A 252 3.43 22.78 -0.64
C ILE A 252 2.56 23.64 -1.56
N SER A 253 1.27 23.30 -1.69
CA SER A 253 0.35 24.08 -2.50
C SER A 253 -0.05 25.38 -1.79
N ASN A 254 -0.36 26.43 -2.56
CA ASN A 254 -0.95 27.63 -1.98
C ASN A 254 -2.32 27.34 -1.34
N THR A 255 -3.10 26.36 -1.84
CA THR A 255 -4.38 25.96 -1.24
C THR A 255 -4.19 25.48 0.22
N MET A 256 -3.18 24.64 0.47
CA MET A 256 -2.88 24.17 1.82
C MET A 256 -2.31 25.30 2.69
N ASP A 257 -1.39 26.09 2.17
CA ASP A 257 -0.78 27.23 2.85
C ASP A 257 -1.85 28.25 3.28
N ASP A 258 -2.65 28.76 2.33
CA ASP A 258 -3.72 29.72 2.58
C ASP A 258 -4.69 29.22 3.67
N MET A 259 -5.15 27.95 3.55
CA MET A 259 -6.10 27.36 4.49
C MET A 259 -5.53 27.27 5.91
N MET A 260 -4.27 26.87 6.07
CA MET A 260 -3.66 26.71 7.39
C MET A 260 -3.24 28.07 7.99
N THR A 261 -2.74 28.97 7.18
CA THR A 261 -2.35 30.32 7.60
C THR A 261 -3.58 31.13 8.02
N GLU A 262 -4.70 31.07 7.31
CA GLU A 262 -5.95 31.72 7.69
C GLU A 262 -6.44 31.26 9.08
N LYS A 263 -6.23 29.99 9.41
CA LYS A 263 -6.62 29.41 10.71
C LYS A 263 -5.57 29.57 11.79
N GLY A 264 -4.40 30.15 11.49
CA GLY A 264 -3.27 30.22 12.42
C GLY A 264 -2.73 28.84 12.82
N ASP A 265 -2.80 27.85 11.94
CA ASP A 265 -2.44 26.45 12.24
C ASP A 265 -0.92 26.25 12.14
N LEU A 266 -0.26 26.28 13.29
CA LEU A 266 1.21 26.15 13.39
C LEU A 266 1.75 24.77 12.94
N ARG A 267 0.91 23.79 12.68
CA ARG A 267 1.36 22.51 12.12
C ARG A 267 1.98 22.69 10.73
N LEU A 268 1.59 23.75 10.01
CA LEU A 268 2.20 24.10 8.73
C LEU A 268 3.72 24.19 8.81
N LEU A 269 4.27 24.77 9.90
CA LEU A 269 5.71 24.85 10.17
C LEU A 269 6.39 23.49 10.44
N LYS A 270 5.62 22.41 10.56
CA LYS A 270 6.11 21.03 10.63
C LYS A 270 5.99 20.28 9.32
N PHE A 271 5.00 20.69 8.52
CA PHE A 271 4.76 20.07 7.21
C PHE A 271 5.67 20.65 6.11
N ALA A 272 6.12 21.88 6.29
CA ALA A 272 6.91 22.62 5.29
C ALA A 272 8.17 23.23 5.88
N ASP A 273 9.21 23.30 5.05
CA ASP A 273 10.37 24.14 5.33
C ASP A 273 10.09 25.59 4.86
N PRO A 274 10.68 26.61 5.52
CA PRO A 274 10.61 27.99 5.05
C PRO A 274 11.06 28.15 3.59
N ALA A 275 10.40 29.05 2.85
CA ALA A 275 10.89 29.44 1.53
C ALA A 275 12.15 30.30 1.70
N PRO A 276 13.27 30.02 0.99
CA PRO A 276 14.50 30.78 1.12
C PRO A 276 14.34 32.29 0.89
N ASP A 277 13.48 32.71 -0.05
CA ASP A 277 13.23 34.12 -0.32
C ASP A 277 12.49 34.78 0.85
N ALA A 278 11.53 34.11 1.48
CA ALA A 278 10.83 34.61 2.66
C ALA A 278 11.77 34.79 3.87
N GLU A 279 12.71 33.88 4.06
CA GLU A 279 13.76 34.02 5.07
C GLU A 279 14.67 35.23 4.78
N ALA A 280 15.08 35.41 3.52
CA ALA A 280 15.91 36.52 3.09
C ALA A 280 15.22 37.90 3.26
N GLU A 281 13.89 37.92 3.12
CA GLU A 281 13.06 39.08 3.36
C GLU A 281 12.81 39.37 4.85
N GLY A 282 13.21 38.46 5.73
CA GLY A 282 13.06 38.60 7.17
C GLY A 282 11.64 38.32 7.68
N LEU A 283 10.84 37.57 6.92
CA LEU A 283 9.51 37.13 7.34
C LEU A 283 9.60 36.18 8.55
N SER A 284 8.50 35.93 9.22
CA SER A 284 8.47 35.12 10.43
C SER A 284 7.15 34.37 10.61
N GLY A 285 7.16 33.33 11.45
CA GLY A 285 5.95 32.55 11.72
C GLY A 285 5.44 31.86 10.47
N LEU A 286 4.14 31.86 10.24
CA LEU A 286 3.51 31.22 9.09
C LEU A 286 3.87 31.90 7.77
N ASP A 287 4.22 33.20 7.77
CA ASP A 287 4.64 33.94 6.59
C ASP A 287 5.95 33.41 5.98
N LEU A 288 6.70 32.55 6.69
CA LEU A 288 7.86 31.85 6.14
C LEU A 288 7.48 30.78 5.11
N ILE A 289 6.26 30.28 5.17
CA ILE A 289 5.78 29.27 4.23
C ILE A 289 5.15 29.98 3.04
N GLN A 290 5.55 29.58 1.85
CA GLN A 290 5.09 30.16 0.59
C GLN A 290 4.63 29.02 -0.32
N GLY A 291 3.33 28.89 -0.47
CA GLY A 291 2.73 27.83 -1.28
C GLY A 291 2.90 28.02 -2.77
N MET A 292 3.24 26.98 -3.49
CA MET A 292 3.26 26.93 -4.95
C MET A 292 1.84 27.03 -5.49
N THR A 293 1.61 27.92 -6.47
CA THR A 293 0.29 28.07 -7.09
C THR A 293 -0.18 26.74 -7.70
N TYR A 294 -1.35 26.27 -7.28
CA TYR A 294 -1.91 25.00 -7.72
C TYR A 294 -2.56 25.11 -9.10
N GLY A 295 -2.43 24.05 -9.92
CA GLY A 295 -3.15 23.87 -11.18
C GLY A 295 -2.68 24.76 -12.34
N ILE A 296 -1.52 25.39 -12.24
CA ILE A 296 -0.94 26.20 -13.32
C ILE A 296 -0.28 25.36 -14.40
N SER A 297 -0.02 25.95 -15.57
CA SER A 297 0.64 25.24 -16.66
C SER A 297 2.11 24.95 -16.33
N ASN A 298 2.68 23.96 -17.02
CA ASN A 298 4.08 23.60 -16.85
C ASN A 298 5.05 24.79 -17.09
N ASP A 299 4.77 25.62 -18.12
CA ASP A 299 5.59 26.81 -18.39
C ASP A 299 5.47 27.85 -17.26
N ALA A 300 4.27 28.05 -16.72
CA ALA A 300 4.05 28.97 -15.60
C ALA A 300 4.72 28.45 -14.32
N ALA A 301 4.65 27.14 -14.06
CA ALA A 301 5.33 26.50 -12.93
C ALA A 301 6.83 26.65 -13.06
N GLY A 302 7.41 26.34 -14.22
CA GLY A 302 8.85 26.45 -14.48
C GLY A 302 9.42 27.89 -14.41
N ALA A 303 8.54 28.92 -14.47
CA ALA A 303 8.93 30.31 -14.28
C ALA A 303 9.09 30.70 -12.79
N ILE A 304 8.54 29.93 -11.86
CA ILE A 304 8.65 30.16 -10.42
C ILE A 304 9.95 29.55 -9.92
N GLN A 305 10.76 30.34 -9.24
CA GLN A 305 12.03 29.86 -8.70
C GLN A 305 11.78 28.98 -7.46
N ASN A 306 12.58 27.93 -7.29
CA ASN A 306 12.50 27.05 -6.13
C ASN A 306 12.73 27.79 -4.79
N SER A 307 13.45 28.91 -4.80
CA SER A 307 13.65 29.75 -3.62
C SER A 307 12.39 30.50 -3.18
N ALA A 308 11.44 30.68 -4.08
CA ALA A 308 10.20 31.41 -3.81
C ALA A 308 9.08 30.54 -3.23
N VAL A 309 9.29 29.22 -3.09
CA VAL A 309 8.27 28.29 -2.61
C VAL A 309 8.80 27.37 -1.51
N SER A 310 7.88 26.86 -0.70
CA SER A 310 8.16 25.93 0.40
C SER A 310 8.00 24.48 -0.04
N PHE A 311 8.98 23.66 0.32
CA PHE A 311 8.97 22.22 0.09
C PHE A 311 8.52 21.45 1.35
N PRO A 312 8.10 20.19 1.23
CA PRO A 312 7.83 19.34 2.39
C PRO A 312 9.00 19.37 3.37
N GLY A 313 8.73 19.43 4.66
CA GLY A 313 9.73 19.62 5.70
C GLY A 313 10.89 18.61 5.64
N ALA A 314 12.11 19.03 5.98
CA ALA A 314 13.31 18.20 5.94
C ALA A 314 13.14 16.88 6.72
N ALA A 315 12.37 16.88 7.82
CA ALA A 315 12.06 15.68 8.58
C ALA A 315 11.23 14.67 7.77
N ILE A 316 10.30 15.13 6.92
CA ILE A 316 9.49 14.28 6.02
C ILE A 316 10.37 13.71 4.90
N ARG A 317 11.32 14.50 4.40
CA ARG A 317 12.24 14.15 3.32
C ARG A 317 13.51 13.44 3.79
N SER A 318 13.61 13.06 5.06
CA SER A 318 14.77 12.31 5.55
C SER A 318 14.72 10.85 5.08
N GLN A 319 15.90 10.24 4.89
CA GLN A 319 16.03 8.88 4.36
C GLN A 319 15.30 7.84 5.22
N SER A 320 15.33 8.00 6.53
CA SER A 320 14.65 7.14 7.49
C SER A 320 13.29 7.69 7.97
N SER A 321 12.70 8.66 7.26
CA SER A 321 11.41 9.21 7.65
C SER A 321 10.34 8.11 7.66
N PRO A 322 9.66 7.87 8.80
CA PRO A 322 8.59 6.89 8.85
C PRO A 322 7.34 7.41 8.12
N LEU A 323 6.58 6.49 7.54
CA LEU A 323 5.31 6.81 6.90
C LEU A 323 4.13 6.34 7.75
N PRO A 324 3.11 7.18 7.96
CA PRO A 324 1.89 6.75 8.65
C PRO A 324 1.06 5.84 7.74
N ILE A 325 0.84 4.61 8.20
CA ILE A 325 -0.12 3.67 7.59
C ILE A 325 -1.52 3.96 8.10
N TYR A 326 -1.63 4.20 9.41
CA TYR A 326 -2.85 4.63 10.06
C TYR A 326 -2.54 5.40 11.35
N THR A 327 -3.22 6.51 11.60
CA THR A 327 -2.92 7.36 12.77
C THR A 327 -4.01 7.30 13.83
N LEU A 328 -3.62 7.49 15.08
CA LEU A 328 -4.56 7.63 16.19
C LEU A 328 -5.48 8.86 16.00
N ALA A 329 -4.98 9.90 15.34
CA ALA A 329 -5.82 11.06 14.99
C ALA A 329 -6.99 10.68 14.06
N GLN A 330 -6.77 9.77 13.08
CA GLN A 330 -7.85 9.26 12.24
C GLN A 330 -8.88 8.47 13.04
N VAL A 331 -8.45 7.69 14.05
CA VAL A 331 -9.37 6.98 14.96
C VAL A 331 -10.24 7.97 15.73
N HIS A 332 -9.65 9.01 16.32
CA HIS A 332 -10.39 10.02 17.07
C HIS A 332 -11.38 10.80 16.19
N LEU A 333 -10.98 11.14 14.97
CA LEU A 333 -11.86 11.78 13.99
C LEU A 333 -13.01 10.85 13.56
N SER A 334 -12.73 9.56 13.37
CA SER A 334 -13.76 8.56 13.07
C SER A 334 -14.76 8.40 14.24
N HIS A 335 -14.30 8.47 15.49
CA HIS A 335 -15.20 8.47 16.63
C HIS A 335 -16.07 9.74 16.69
N ALA A 336 -15.48 10.90 16.38
CA ALA A 336 -16.24 12.15 16.32
C ALA A 336 -17.30 12.12 15.21
N GLU A 337 -16.95 11.61 14.03
CA GLU A 337 -17.87 11.42 12.90
C GLU A 337 -19.01 10.45 13.25
N ALA A 338 -18.68 9.28 13.83
CA ALA A 338 -19.68 8.30 14.23
C ALA A 338 -20.71 8.88 15.21
N THR A 339 -20.28 9.76 16.13
CA THR A 339 -21.18 10.46 17.08
C THR A 339 -22.18 11.37 16.39
N LEU A 340 -21.91 11.86 15.19
CA LEU A 340 -22.83 12.68 14.40
C LEU A 340 -23.89 11.82 13.68
N HIS A 341 -23.62 10.56 13.48
CA HIS A 341 -24.56 9.62 12.84
C HIS A 341 -25.51 8.94 13.87
N GLY A 342 -25.29 9.07 15.18
CA GLY A 342 -26.05 8.46 16.27
C GLY A 342 -25.37 7.23 16.78
#